data_0cd0e54ffed50e63cb8c74fa93e61bdb
#
_entry.id   0cd0e54ffed50e63cb8c74fa93e61bdb
#
_cell.length_a   1.000
_cell.length_b   1.000
_cell.length_c   1.000
_cell.angle_alpha   90.00
_cell.angle_beta   90.00
_cell.angle_gamma   90.00
#
_symmetry.space_group_name_H-M   'P 1'
#
loop_
_entity.id
_entity.type
_entity.pdbx_description
1 polymer ?
#
loop_
_entity_poly.entity_id
_entity_poly.type
_entity_poly.pdbx_seq_one_letter_code
_entity_poly.pdbx_strand_id
1 'polypeptide(L)'
;MKNKVVVVTGVPGVGGTTVTQKAMDILSEEGLNYKMVNFGSAMFDVANEEGLASDRDQMRKLDPETQKRIQKMAGRKIAEMAKESPVAVDTHSTVKTPKGYLPGLPAWVLTELNPDIVIVVETDGDEILMRRLSDESRKRDLETTASIEEHQFMNRAAAMSYGVLTGATVKIVKNKNGLVDKAVEELISVLR
;
A
#
# COMPACT_ATOMS: atom_id res chain seq x y z
N MET A 1 -9.86 -21.68 7.92
CA MET A 1 -9.03 -21.24 6.77
C MET A 1 -8.40 -19.91 7.16
N LYS A 2 -7.17 -19.62 6.74
CA LYS A 2 -6.55 -18.30 6.94
C LYS A 2 -7.32 -17.27 6.08
N ASN A 3 -7.71 -16.14 6.67
CA ASN A 3 -8.29 -15.04 5.90
C ASN A 3 -7.24 -14.40 5.00
N LYS A 4 -7.67 -13.76 3.90
CA LYS A 4 -6.77 -13.13 2.93
C LYS A 4 -6.05 -11.93 3.54
N VAL A 5 -4.75 -11.83 3.28
CA VAL A 5 -3.96 -10.61 3.45
C VAL A 5 -3.73 -10.02 2.07
N VAL A 6 -4.30 -8.87 1.82
CA VAL A 6 -4.23 -8.17 0.54
C VAL A 6 -3.43 -6.89 0.72
N VAL A 7 -2.38 -6.71 -0.05
CA VAL A 7 -1.63 -5.45 -0.12
C VAL A 7 -2.17 -4.63 -1.27
N VAL A 8 -2.54 -3.38 -1.01
CA VAL A 8 -2.90 -2.40 -2.03
C VAL A 8 -1.86 -1.30 -2.06
N THR A 9 -1.34 -1.04 -3.24
CA THR A 9 -0.26 -0.07 -3.43
C THR A 9 -0.43 0.72 -4.71
N GLY A 10 0.26 1.83 -4.81
CA GLY A 10 0.30 2.71 -5.98
C GLY A 10 1.11 3.96 -5.69
N VAL A 11 1.43 4.73 -6.72
CA VAL A 11 2.09 6.02 -6.52
C VAL A 11 1.11 7.03 -5.88
N PRO A 12 1.59 7.97 -5.06
CA PRO A 12 0.72 9.02 -4.51
C PRO A 12 -0.03 9.78 -5.61
N GLY A 13 -1.33 9.95 -5.44
CA GLY A 13 -2.20 10.62 -6.43
C GLY A 13 -2.89 9.69 -7.43
N VAL A 14 -2.59 8.39 -7.41
CA VAL A 14 -3.26 7.40 -8.28
C VAL A 14 -4.73 7.14 -7.89
N GLY A 15 -5.15 7.56 -6.69
CA GLY A 15 -6.52 7.34 -6.17
C GLY A 15 -6.74 5.95 -5.57
N GLY A 16 -5.67 5.25 -5.18
CA GLY A 16 -5.75 3.90 -4.62
C GLY A 16 -6.66 3.80 -3.41
N THR A 17 -6.54 4.71 -2.45
CA THR A 17 -7.39 4.73 -1.25
C THR A 17 -8.88 4.85 -1.59
N THR A 18 -9.24 5.71 -2.56
CA THR A 18 -10.64 5.90 -2.99
C THR A 18 -11.21 4.63 -3.62
N VAL A 19 -10.46 4.00 -4.54
CA VAL A 19 -10.87 2.74 -5.19
C VAL A 19 -11.02 1.63 -4.15
N THR A 20 -10.05 1.53 -3.22
CA THR A 20 -10.07 0.51 -2.17
C THR A 20 -11.26 0.70 -1.23
N GLN A 21 -11.51 1.93 -0.75
CA GLN A 21 -12.63 2.19 0.15
C GLN A 21 -13.98 1.83 -0.49
N LYS A 22 -14.22 2.29 -1.73
CA LYS A 22 -15.45 1.94 -2.46
C LYS A 22 -15.61 0.42 -2.64
N ALA A 23 -14.54 -0.29 -2.95
CA ALA A 23 -14.58 -1.75 -3.07
C ALA A 23 -14.92 -2.43 -1.74
N MET A 24 -14.34 -1.94 -0.62
CA MET A 24 -14.62 -2.48 0.71
C MET A 24 -16.06 -2.22 1.14
N ASP A 25 -16.63 -1.05 0.82
CA ASP A 25 -18.02 -0.71 1.12
C ASP A 25 -18.96 -1.69 0.42
N ILE A 26 -18.76 -1.95 -0.89
CA ILE A 26 -19.57 -2.92 -1.66
C ILE A 26 -19.40 -4.34 -1.12
N LEU A 27 -18.17 -4.78 -0.83
CA LEU A 27 -17.90 -6.12 -0.28
C LEU A 27 -18.53 -6.29 1.10
N SER A 28 -18.58 -5.23 1.91
CA SER A 28 -19.24 -5.26 3.22
C SER A 28 -20.75 -5.46 3.10
N GLU A 29 -21.41 -4.85 2.11
CA GLU A 29 -22.82 -5.08 1.80
C GLU A 29 -23.09 -6.54 1.38
N GLU A 30 -22.09 -7.21 0.80
CA GLU A 30 -22.12 -8.63 0.43
C GLU A 30 -21.73 -9.57 1.61
N GLY A 31 -21.41 -9.02 2.78
CA GLY A 31 -21.00 -9.78 3.97
C GLY A 31 -19.51 -10.12 4.03
N LEU A 32 -18.70 -9.59 3.12
CA LEU A 32 -17.24 -9.74 3.11
C LEU A 32 -16.57 -8.52 3.77
N ASN A 33 -16.33 -8.60 5.07
CA ASN A 33 -15.81 -7.48 5.85
C ASN A 33 -14.28 -7.51 5.93
N TYR A 34 -13.61 -6.70 5.11
CA TYR A 34 -12.18 -6.48 5.17
C TYR A 34 -11.83 -5.41 6.22
N LYS A 35 -10.84 -5.67 7.07
CA LYS A 35 -10.22 -4.62 7.89
C LYS A 35 -9.22 -3.83 7.04
N MET A 36 -9.43 -2.51 6.93
CA MET A 36 -8.48 -1.61 6.28
C MET A 36 -7.38 -1.20 7.25
N VAL A 37 -6.12 -1.39 6.89
CA VAL A 37 -4.95 -1.03 7.70
C VAL A 37 -3.95 -0.26 6.85
N ASN A 38 -3.59 0.95 7.28
CA ASN A 38 -2.45 1.66 6.69
C ASN A 38 -1.16 1.19 7.39
N PHE A 39 -0.21 0.66 6.61
CA PHE A 39 1.02 0.08 7.16
C PHE A 39 1.86 1.10 7.93
N GLY A 40 1.94 2.35 7.45
CA GLY A 40 2.65 3.43 8.15
C GLY A 40 2.01 3.79 9.49
N SER A 41 0.68 3.69 9.61
CA SER A 41 -0.03 3.87 10.88
C SER A 41 0.27 2.70 11.82
N ALA A 42 0.22 1.46 11.34
CA ALA A 42 0.56 0.29 12.14
C ALA A 42 2.00 0.33 12.68
N MET A 43 2.94 0.83 11.87
CA MET A 43 4.32 1.07 12.33
C MET A 43 4.36 2.13 13.44
N PHE A 44 3.62 3.23 13.28
CA PHE A 44 3.58 4.29 14.27
C PHE A 44 2.93 3.83 15.58
N ASP A 45 1.86 3.03 15.51
CA ASP A 45 1.22 2.45 16.70
C ASP A 45 2.21 1.58 17.49
N VAL A 46 3.00 0.74 16.82
CA VAL A 46 4.06 -0.05 17.45
C VAL A 46 5.13 0.86 18.09
N ALA A 47 5.59 1.88 17.37
CA ALA A 47 6.62 2.79 17.90
C ALA A 47 6.12 3.57 19.13
N ASN A 48 4.86 3.97 19.13
CA ASN A 48 4.23 4.68 20.24
C ASN A 48 3.99 3.77 21.45
N GLU A 49 3.49 2.55 21.24
CA GLU A 49 3.29 1.54 22.28
C GLU A 49 4.61 1.20 23.00
N GLU A 50 5.74 1.21 22.29
CA GLU A 50 7.07 0.98 22.85
C GLU A 50 7.75 2.25 23.41
N GLY A 51 7.09 3.42 23.35
CA GLY A 51 7.64 4.69 23.81
C GLY A 51 8.81 5.23 22.97
N LEU A 52 8.96 4.77 21.73
CA LEU A 52 10.08 5.13 20.83
C LEU A 52 9.83 6.39 20.03
N ALA A 53 8.56 6.74 19.77
CA ALA A 53 8.19 7.93 19.04
C ALA A 53 6.78 8.40 19.43
N SER A 54 6.62 9.71 19.60
CA SER A 54 5.34 10.36 19.88
C SER A 54 4.68 10.94 18.62
N ASP A 55 5.42 11.00 17.52
CA ASP A 55 4.93 11.42 16.20
C ASP A 55 5.67 10.69 15.08
N ARG A 56 5.14 10.83 13.84
CA ARG A 56 5.69 10.13 12.67
C ARG A 56 7.07 10.63 12.25
N ASP A 57 7.41 11.88 12.55
CA ASP A 57 8.71 12.45 12.19
C ASP A 57 9.81 11.94 13.11
N GLN A 58 9.51 11.75 14.39
CA GLN A 58 10.40 11.07 15.32
C GLN A 58 10.62 9.60 14.89
N MET A 59 9.55 8.87 14.54
CA MET A 59 9.66 7.49 14.06
C MET A 59 10.58 7.38 12.83
N ARG A 60 10.51 8.34 11.89
CA ARG A 60 11.36 8.36 10.69
C ARG A 60 12.84 8.61 11.00
N LYS A 61 13.16 9.23 12.14
CA LYS A 61 14.52 9.54 12.58
C LYS A 61 15.16 8.44 13.44
N LEU A 62 14.41 7.39 13.77
CA LEU A 62 14.96 6.24 14.50
C LEU A 62 16.07 5.57 13.68
N ASP A 63 17.00 4.94 14.37
CA ASP A 63 18.08 4.20 13.73
C ASP A 63 17.54 3.03 12.86
N PRO A 64 18.30 2.57 11.86
CA PRO A 64 17.83 1.57 10.91
C PRO A 64 17.41 0.24 11.54
N GLU A 65 18.08 -0.23 12.60
CA GLU A 65 17.74 -1.49 13.25
C GLU A 65 16.43 -1.37 14.02
N THR A 66 16.21 -0.27 14.72
CA THR A 66 14.94 0.03 15.38
C THR A 66 13.81 0.17 14.38
N GLN A 67 14.01 0.88 13.27
CA GLN A 67 13.02 0.96 12.20
C GLN A 67 12.66 -0.42 11.62
N LYS A 68 13.66 -1.26 11.34
CA LYS A 68 13.46 -2.63 10.87
C LYS A 68 12.66 -3.47 11.87
N ARG A 69 12.95 -3.34 13.16
CA ARG A 69 12.21 -4.03 14.24
C ARG A 69 10.75 -3.60 14.26
N ILE A 70 10.47 -2.28 14.22
CA ILE A 70 9.10 -1.74 14.17
C ILE A 70 8.36 -2.24 12.95
N GLN A 71 8.98 -2.21 11.77
CA GLN A 71 8.40 -2.70 10.52
C GLN A 71 8.00 -4.19 10.62
N LYS A 72 8.91 -5.00 11.17
CA LYS A 72 8.67 -6.42 11.39
C LYS A 72 7.50 -6.68 12.35
N MET A 73 7.46 -5.94 13.47
CA MET A 73 6.37 -6.05 14.45
C MET A 73 5.02 -5.60 13.88
N ALA A 74 4.99 -4.51 13.10
CA ALA A 74 3.79 -4.07 12.40
C ALA A 74 3.27 -5.12 11.41
N GLY A 75 4.16 -5.73 10.63
CA GLY A 75 3.80 -6.83 9.73
C GLY A 75 3.18 -8.01 10.48
N ARG A 76 3.78 -8.42 11.60
CA ARG A 76 3.27 -9.49 12.47
C ARG A 76 1.90 -9.14 13.06
N LYS A 77 1.72 -7.92 13.58
CA LYS A 77 0.45 -7.45 14.15
C LYS A 77 -0.68 -7.51 13.13
N ILE A 78 -0.41 -7.12 11.88
CA ILE A 78 -1.38 -7.21 10.78
C ILE A 78 -1.69 -8.67 10.43
N ALA A 79 -0.68 -9.54 10.37
CA ALA A 79 -0.89 -10.97 10.12
C ALA A 79 -1.72 -11.65 11.23
N GLU A 80 -1.58 -11.23 12.49
CA GLU A 80 -2.46 -11.69 13.59
C GLU A 80 -3.90 -11.22 13.39
N MET A 81 -4.14 -9.96 12.99
CA MET A 81 -5.49 -9.48 12.65
C MET A 81 -6.14 -10.33 11.54
N ALA A 82 -5.35 -10.79 10.57
CA ALA A 82 -5.82 -11.61 9.47
C ALA A 82 -6.25 -13.04 9.89
N LYS A 83 -6.01 -13.46 11.12
CA LYS A 83 -6.57 -14.70 11.66
C LYS A 83 -8.06 -14.59 11.97
N GLU A 84 -8.53 -13.39 12.26
CA GLU A 84 -9.93 -13.13 12.63
C GLU A 84 -10.80 -12.70 11.44
N SER A 85 -10.25 -11.85 10.56
CA SER A 85 -10.96 -11.31 9.40
C SER A 85 -9.97 -10.96 8.29
N PRO A 86 -10.39 -10.94 7.00
CA PRO A 86 -9.50 -10.54 5.93
C PRO A 86 -9.03 -9.08 6.10
N VAL A 87 -7.79 -8.81 5.70
CA VAL A 87 -7.14 -7.51 5.89
C VAL A 87 -6.69 -6.94 4.55
N ALA A 88 -7.03 -5.68 4.29
CA ALA A 88 -6.48 -4.88 3.18
C ALA A 88 -5.46 -3.89 3.73
N VAL A 89 -4.21 -4.04 3.31
CA VAL A 89 -3.07 -3.23 3.77
C VAL A 89 -2.76 -2.16 2.73
N ASP A 90 -3.02 -0.90 3.06
CA ASP A 90 -2.63 0.25 2.25
C ASP A 90 -1.16 0.61 2.54
N THR A 91 -0.32 0.58 1.52
CA THR A 91 1.12 0.87 1.64
C THR A 91 1.73 1.29 0.29
N HIS A 92 3.03 1.52 0.26
CA HIS A 92 3.80 1.77 -0.96
C HIS A 92 4.62 0.54 -1.34
N SER A 93 4.64 0.16 -2.64
CA SER A 93 5.59 -0.84 -3.13
C SER A 93 7.02 -0.32 -3.07
N THR A 94 7.21 0.93 -3.51
CA THR A 94 8.51 1.60 -3.42
C THR A 94 8.34 3.02 -2.89
N VAL A 95 9.38 3.52 -2.22
CA VAL A 95 9.50 4.91 -1.79
C VAL A 95 10.64 5.55 -2.56
N LYS A 96 10.32 6.58 -3.35
CA LYS A 96 11.33 7.36 -4.07
C LYS A 96 12.06 8.29 -3.11
N THR A 97 13.38 8.28 -3.17
CA THR A 97 14.27 9.12 -2.36
C THR A 97 15.31 9.78 -3.27
N PRO A 98 16.02 10.83 -2.80
CA PRO A 98 17.14 11.41 -3.55
C PRO A 98 18.27 10.40 -3.88
N LYS A 99 18.34 9.29 -3.14
CA LYS A 99 19.36 8.23 -3.35
C LYS A 99 18.84 7.06 -4.20
N GLY A 100 17.60 7.09 -4.69
CA GLY A 100 16.96 6.02 -5.45
C GLY A 100 15.70 5.49 -4.78
N TYR A 101 15.30 4.27 -5.16
CA TYR A 101 14.08 3.65 -4.66
C TYR A 101 14.36 2.69 -3.50
N LEU A 102 13.59 2.84 -2.42
CA LEU A 102 13.58 1.89 -1.31
C LEU A 102 12.37 0.95 -1.45
N PRO A 103 12.49 -0.35 -1.17
CA PRO A 103 11.35 -1.25 -1.09
C PRO A 103 10.42 -0.82 0.05
N GLY A 104 9.12 -0.71 -0.24
CA GLY A 104 8.12 -0.36 0.77
C GLY A 104 7.81 -1.54 1.72
N LEU A 105 7.95 -2.77 1.20
CA LEU A 105 7.82 -4.01 1.96
C LEU A 105 9.11 -4.84 1.81
N PRO A 106 10.12 -4.59 2.64
CA PRO A 106 11.35 -5.39 2.66
C PRO A 106 11.08 -6.85 3.04
N ALA A 107 12.01 -7.76 2.72
CA ALA A 107 11.84 -9.20 2.95
C ALA A 107 11.43 -9.55 4.39
N TRP A 108 11.96 -8.85 5.40
CA TRP A 108 11.58 -9.09 6.81
C TRP A 108 10.14 -8.70 7.14
N VAL A 109 9.53 -7.77 6.37
CA VAL A 109 8.10 -7.44 6.49
C VAL A 109 7.27 -8.48 5.76
N LEU A 110 7.66 -8.83 4.53
CA LEU A 110 6.97 -9.84 3.71
C LEU A 110 6.91 -11.20 4.41
N THR A 111 7.98 -11.59 5.10
CA THR A 111 8.03 -12.84 5.88
C THR A 111 6.98 -12.87 7.01
N GLU A 112 6.78 -11.76 7.70
CA GLU A 112 5.78 -11.67 8.78
C GLU A 112 4.36 -11.49 8.24
N LEU A 113 4.19 -10.61 7.25
CA LEU A 113 2.89 -10.25 6.68
C LEU A 113 2.32 -11.37 5.82
N ASN A 114 3.16 -12.02 5.02
CA ASN A 114 2.84 -13.11 4.10
C ASN A 114 1.55 -12.86 3.29
N PRO A 115 1.53 -11.85 2.40
CA PRO A 115 0.34 -11.49 1.64
C PRO A 115 -0.06 -12.59 0.66
N ASP A 116 -1.36 -12.73 0.41
CA ASP A 116 -1.93 -13.63 -0.60
C ASP A 116 -2.06 -12.94 -1.96
N ILE A 117 -2.27 -11.60 -1.94
CA ILE A 117 -2.45 -10.79 -3.15
C ILE A 117 -1.73 -9.45 -2.97
N VAL A 118 -1.05 -8.99 -4.00
CA VAL A 118 -0.50 -7.63 -4.12
C VAL A 118 -1.20 -6.93 -5.29
N ILE A 119 -1.92 -5.86 -4.99
CA ILE A 119 -2.65 -5.06 -5.96
C ILE A 119 -1.88 -3.76 -6.20
N VAL A 120 -1.54 -3.51 -7.46
CA VAL A 120 -0.89 -2.27 -7.90
C VAL A 120 -1.93 -1.43 -8.63
N VAL A 121 -2.35 -0.33 -8.00
CA VAL A 121 -3.26 0.64 -8.62
C VAL A 121 -2.45 1.62 -9.45
N GLU A 122 -2.84 1.82 -10.69
CA GLU A 122 -2.14 2.65 -11.67
C GLU A 122 -3.10 3.47 -12.51
N THR A 123 -2.58 4.52 -13.13
CA THR A 123 -3.20 5.24 -14.25
C THR A 123 -2.12 5.89 -15.10
N ASP A 124 -2.50 6.65 -16.12
CA ASP A 124 -1.55 7.36 -16.97
C ASP A 124 -0.83 8.46 -16.17
N GLY A 125 0.45 8.68 -16.42
CA GLY A 125 1.28 9.59 -15.61
C GLY A 125 0.81 11.04 -15.64
N ASP A 126 0.24 11.49 -16.77
CA ASP A 126 -0.36 12.81 -16.92
C ASP A 126 -1.64 12.98 -16.07
N GLU A 127 -2.48 11.95 -15.98
CA GLU A 127 -3.65 11.97 -15.08
C GLU A 127 -3.21 12.13 -13.62
N ILE A 128 -2.16 11.42 -13.19
CA ILE A 128 -1.62 11.54 -11.82
C ILE A 128 -1.08 12.95 -11.60
N LEU A 129 -0.33 13.47 -12.55
CA LEU A 129 0.21 14.84 -12.47
C LEU A 129 -0.91 15.85 -12.30
N MET A 130 -1.96 15.79 -13.13
CA MET A 130 -3.12 16.69 -13.04
C MET A 130 -3.85 16.57 -11.70
N ARG A 131 -4.07 15.35 -11.20
CA ARG A 131 -4.67 15.12 -9.88
C ARG A 131 -3.82 15.73 -8.75
N ARG A 132 -2.48 15.62 -8.84
CA ARG A 132 -1.57 16.22 -7.86
C ARG A 132 -1.56 17.74 -7.89
N LEU A 133 -1.66 18.34 -9.08
CA LEU A 133 -1.74 19.80 -9.26
C LEU A 133 -3.04 20.39 -8.74
N SER A 134 -4.15 19.64 -8.84
CA SER A 134 -5.46 20.06 -8.32
C SER A 134 -5.65 19.81 -6.81
N ASP A 135 -4.76 19.06 -6.16
CA ASP A 135 -4.83 18.75 -4.72
C ASP A 135 -4.14 19.84 -3.88
N GLU A 136 -4.87 20.89 -3.55
CA GLU A 136 -4.38 22.00 -2.72
C GLU A 136 -4.08 21.59 -1.27
N SER A 137 -4.57 20.43 -0.81
CA SER A 137 -4.39 19.95 0.56
C SER A 137 -2.98 19.45 0.86
N ARG A 138 -2.15 19.22 -0.16
CA ARG A 138 -0.80 18.66 -0.02
C ARG A 138 0.21 19.41 -0.88
N LYS A 139 1.23 19.99 -0.24
CA LYS A 139 2.42 20.45 -0.96
C LYS A 139 3.24 19.25 -1.41
N ARG A 140 3.36 19.07 -2.72
CA ARG A 140 4.20 18.02 -3.32
C ARG A 140 5.24 18.67 -4.23
N ASP A 141 6.41 18.03 -4.29
CA ASP A 141 7.42 18.44 -5.26
C ASP A 141 6.86 18.25 -6.69
N LEU A 142 7.15 19.20 -7.58
CA LEU A 142 6.77 19.11 -8.98
C LEU A 142 7.57 17.98 -9.62
N GLU A 143 6.89 16.88 -9.92
CA GLU A 143 7.45 15.77 -10.71
C GLU A 143 7.00 15.88 -12.17
N THR A 144 7.81 15.33 -13.06
CA THR A 144 7.41 15.18 -14.47
C THR A 144 6.59 13.91 -14.68
N THR A 145 5.78 13.87 -15.73
CA THR A 145 5.05 12.65 -16.12
C THR A 145 5.98 11.45 -16.27
N ALA A 146 7.16 11.64 -16.92
CA ALA A 146 8.16 10.57 -17.06
C ALA A 146 8.65 10.03 -15.70
N SER A 147 8.84 10.90 -14.72
CA SER A 147 9.22 10.51 -13.36
C SER A 147 8.13 9.71 -12.64
N ILE A 148 6.86 10.06 -12.88
CA ILE A 148 5.71 9.32 -12.34
C ILE A 148 5.62 7.94 -12.98
N GLU A 149 5.79 7.85 -14.31
CA GLU A 149 5.77 6.58 -15.04
C GLU A 149 6.92 5.66 -14.62
N GLU A 150 8.14 6.20 -14.45
CA GLU A 150 9.26 5.45 -13.88
C GLU A 150 8.92 4.89 -12.50
N HIS A 151 8.31 5.70 -11.63
CA HIS A 151 7.91 5.24 -10.29
C HIS A 151 6.84 4.12 -10.35
N GLN A 152 5.86 4.23 -11.27
CA GLN A 152 4.89 3.15 -11.51
C GLN A 152 5.58 1.86 -12.00
N PHE A 153 6.56 1.99 -12.91
CA PHE A 153 7.36 0.84 -13.35
C PHE A 153 8.12 0.19 -12.19
N MET A 154 8.77 0.97 -11.33
CA MET A 154 9.46 0.45 -10.15
C MET A 154 8.50 -0.22 -9.16
N ASN A 155 7.27 0.28 -9.01
CA ASN A 155 6.25 -0.35 -8.20
C ASN A 155 5.84 -1.73 -8.74
N ARG A 156 5.70 -1.88 -10.07
CA ARG A 156 5.44 -3.18 -10.70
C ARG A 156 6.58 -4.17 -10.45
N ALA A 157 7.82 -3.74 -10.66
CA ALA A 157 9.01 -4.57 -10.45
C ALA A 157 9.09 -5.05 -8.99
N ALA A 158 8.86 -4.15 -8.03
CA ALA A 158 8.84 -4.48 -6.61
C ALA A 158 7.68 -5.44 -6.28
N ALA A 159 6.47 -5.19 -6.77
CA ALA A 159 5.32 -6.05 -6.55
C ALA A 159 5.55 -7.48 -7.08
N MET A 160 6.14 -7.63 -8.27
CA MET A 160 6.53 -8.94 -8.79
C MET A 160 7.57 -9.63 -7.92
N SER A 161 8.56 -8.88 -7.40
CA SER A 161 9.53 -9.42 -6.44
C SER A 161 8.88 -9.88 -5.14
N TYR A 162 7.85 -9.18 -4.67
CA TYR A 162 7.06 -9.61 -3.50
C TYR A 162 6.31 -10.91 -3.79
N GLY A 163 5.71 -11.02 -4.98
CA GLY A 163 5.07 -12.26 -5.44
C GLY A 163 6.03 -13.44 -5.49
N VAL A 164 7.26 -13.24 -5.99
CA VAL A 164 8.30 -14.28 -6.01
C VAL A 164 8.67 -14.75 -4.59
N LEU A 165 8.76 -13.81 -3.64
CA LEU A 165 9.15 -14.13 -2.25
C LEU A 165 8.04 -14.78 -1.41
N THR A 166 6.78 -14.51 -1.72
CA THR A 166 5.65 -14.92 -0.87
C THR A 166 4.70 -15.91 -1.53
N GLY A 167 4.76 -16.05 -2.86
CA GLY A 167 3.76 -16.76 -3.63
C GLY A 167 2.49 -15.94 -3.90
N ALA A 168 2.46 -14.65 -3.53
CA ALA A 168 1.32 -13.78 -3.75
C ALA A 168 1.02 -13.57 -5.25
N THR A 169 -0.26 -13.54 -5.59
CA THR A 169 -0.70 -13.10 -6.91
C THR A 169 -0.53 -11.59 -7.03
N VAL A 170 0.00 -11.10 -8.15
CA VAL A 170 0.11 -9.67 -8.43
C VAL A 170 -0.95 -9.27 -9.44
N LYS A 171 -1.82 -8.33 -9.06
CA LYS A 171 -2.86 -7.77 -9.93
C LYS A 171 -2.62 -6.28 -10.15
N ILE A 172 -2.64 -5.85 -11.41
CA ILE A 172 -2.64 -4.42 -11.77
C ILE A 172 -4.08 -3.99 -12.01
N VAL A 173 -4.49 -2.90 -11.36
CA VAL A 173 -5.82 -2.28 -11.49
C VAL A 173 -5.64 -0.87 -12.06
N LYS A 174 -6.33 -0.57 -13.17
CA LYS A 174 -6.23 0.74 -13.84
C LYS A 174 -7.34 1.69 -13.37
N ASN A 175 -6.97 2.75 -12.65
CA ASN A 175 -7.90 3.79 -12.15
C ASN A 175 -7.87 5.04 -13.04
N LYS A 176 -8.37 4.94 -14.27
CA LYS A 176 -8.45 6.07 -15.21
C LYS A 176 -9.52 7.08 -14.82
N ASN A 177 -9.32 8.34 -15.23
CA ASN A 177 -10.29 9.41 -15.02
C ASN A 177 -11.65 9.03 -15.63
N GLY A 178 -12.72 9.24 -14.85
CA GLY A 178 -14.09 8.87 -15.25
C GLY A 178 -14.41 7.37 -15.23
N LEU A 179 -13.45 6.49 -14.89
CA LEU A 179 -13.61 5.03 -14.88
C LEU A 179 -13.35 4.40 -13.49
N VAL A 180 -13.58 5.16 -12.43
CA VAL A 180 -13.33 4.67 -11.06
C VAL A 180 -14.13 3.40 -10.75
N ASP A 181 -15.37 3.30 -11.20
CA ASP A 181 -16.24 2.16 -10.93
C ASP A 181 -15.71 0.88 -11.59
N LYS A 182 -15.13 1.01 -12.80
CA LYS A 182 -14.44 -0.12 -13.44
C LYS A 182 -13.21 -0.59 -12.63
N ALA A 183 -12.43 0.33 -12.07
CA ALA A 183 -11.32 -0.02 -11.20
C ALA A 183 -11.80 -0.71 -9.91
N VAL A 184 -12.93 -0.27 -9.36
CA VAL A 184 -13.60 -0.90 -8.22
C VAL A 184 -14.05 -2.32 -8.55
N GLU A 185 -14.71 -2.54 -9.68
CA GLU A 185 -15.12 -3.87 -10.14
C GLU A 185 -13.92 -4.80 -10.33
N GLU A 186 -12.83 -4.32 -10.95
CA GLU A 186 -11.60 -5.10 -11.10
C GLU A 186 -10.98 -5.47 -9.74
N LEU A 187 -11.02 -4.57 -8.76
CA LEU A 187 -10.54 -4.82 -7.41
C LEU A 187 -11.41 -5.88 -6.72
N ILE A 188 -12.72 -5.72 -6.74
CA ILE A 188 -13.69 -6.66 -6.14
C ILE A 188 -13.52 -8.06 -6.73
N SER A 189 -13.29 -8.18 -8.05
CA SER A 189 -13.14 -9.48 -8.73
C SER A 189 -12.02 -10.36 -8.18
N VAL A 190 -11.00 -9.77 -7.55
CA VAL A 190 -9.87 -10.51 -6.95
C VAL A 190 -9.99 -10.65 -5.43
N LEU A 191 -10.92 -9.94 -4.80
CA LEU A 191 -11.13 -9.97 -3.35
C LEU A 191 -12.22 -10.97 -2.94
N ARG A 192 -13.15 -11.29 -3.83
CA ARG A 192 -14.15 -12.38 -3.67
C ARG A 192 -13.53 -13.80 -3.80
#